data_17a815297d4b608e5e546626e0afeaf0
#
_entry.id   17a815297d4b608e5e546626e0afeaf0
#
_cell.length_a   1.000
_cell.length_b   1.000
_cell.length_c   1.000
_cell.angle_alpha   90.00
_cell.angle_beta   90.00
_cell.angle_gamma   90.00
#
_symmetry.space_group_name_H-M   'P 1'
#
loop_
_entity.id
_entity.type
_entity.pdbx_description
1 polymer ?
#
loop_
_entity_poly.entity_id
_entity_poly.type
_entity_poly.pdbx_seq_one_letter_code
_entity_poly.pdbx_strand_id
1 'polypeptide(L)'
;MTRIPPVRSAETIDSCKARIQGMHQENPHVRLNITLTHSKVVQDAEATIIGVYRHCFCVEEASCGVPQRHTFTYADLLTGRVEIAPNRP
;
A
#
# COMPACT_ATOMS: atom_id res chain seq x y z
N MET A 1 -22.28 18.63 18.31
CA MET A 1 -22.36 17.77 17.25
C MET A 1 -21.08 16.99 17.01
N THR A 2 -21.24 15.78 16.77
CA THR A 2 -20.10 14.92 16.65
C THR A 2 -19.49 15.01 15.28
N ARG A 3 -18.19 15.04 15.25
CA ARG A 3 -17.52 15.03 13.99
C ARG A 3 -17.15 13.64 13.61
N ILE A 4 -17.35 13.40 12.39
CA ILE A 4 -16.91 12.15 11.84
C ILE A 4 -15.42 12.21 11.61
N PRO A 5 -14.69 11.21 11.98
CA PRO A 5 -13.29 11.19 11.71
C PRO A 5 -13.07 11.29 10.21
N PRO A 6 -11.99 11.86 9.86
CA PRO A 6 -11.71 12.08 8.48
C PRO A 6 -11.46 10.80 7.76
N VAL A 7 -11.01 10.97 6.73
CA VAL A 7 -10.63 10.13 5.70
C VAL A 7 -10.59 8.66 5.96
N ARG A 8 -9.91 8.29 6.98
CA ARG A 8 -9.64 6.91 7.20
C ARG A 8 -10.88 6.09 7.46
N SER A 9 -11.83 6.69 8.11
CA SER A 9 -13.05 5.97 8.41
C SER A 9 -13.93 5.82 7.19
N ALA A 10 -13.66 6.56 6.13
CA ALA A 10 -14.44 6.45 4.91
C ALA A 10 -13.87 5.42 3.94
N GLU A 11 -12.69 4.90 4.20
CA GLU A 11 -12.12 3.91 3.31
C GLU A 11 -12.72 2.54 3.53
N THR A 12 -12.89 1.82 2.43
CA THR A 12 -13.38 0.46 2.45
C THR A 12 -12.40 -0.41 1.69
N ILE A 13 -12.64 -1.71 1.74
CA ILE A 13 -11.84 -2.65 0.95
C ILE A 13 -11.93 -2.28 -0.53
N ASP A 14 -13.14 -1.96 -1.00
CA ASP A 14 -13.32 -1.62 -2.41
C ASP A 14 -12.58 -0.35 -2.80
N SER A 15 -12.59 0.65 -1.93
CA SER A 15 -11.90 1.89 -2.25
C SER A 15 -10.39 1.71 -2.21
N CYS A 16 -9.89 0.89 -1.31
CA CYS A 16 -8.48 0.56 -1.29
C CYS A 16 -8.06 -0.15 -2.58
N LYS A 17 -8.87 -1.10 -3.00
CA LYS A 17 -8.57 -1.83 -4.23
C LYS A 17 -8.57 -0.89 -5.43
N ALA A 18 -9.56 -0.02 -5.52
CA ALA A 18 -9.64 0.93 -6.62
C ALA A 18 -8.41 1.83 -6.65
N ARG A 19 -7.96 2.27 -5.50
CA ARG A 19 -6.78 3.11 -5.41
C ARG A 19 -5.53 2.38 -5.90
N ILE A 20 -5.35 1.14 -5.47
CA ILE A 20 -4.21 0.34 -5.90
C ILE A 20 -4.28 0.05 -7.39
N GLN A 21 -5.46 -0.26 -7.89
CA GLN A 21 -5.62 -0.48 -9.33
C GLN A 21 -5.26 0.76 -10.13
N GLY A 22 -5.69 1.93 -9.67
CA GLY A 22 -5.37 3.18 -10.34
C GLY A 22 -3.88 3.43 -10.38
N MET A 23 -3.20 3.22 -9.26
CA MET A 23 -1.75 3.38 -9.23
C MET A 23 -1.07 2.39 -10.16
N HIS A 24 -1.55 1.15 -10.19
CA HIS A 24 -0.96 0.13 -11.05
C HIS A 24 -1.06 0.50 -12.51
N GLN A 25 -2.17 1.09 -12.90
CA GLN A 25 -2.39 1.44 -14.31
C GLN A 25 -1.67 2.70 -14.72
N GLU A 26 -1.63 3.69 -13.83
CA GLU A 26 -1.07 4.99 -14.18
C GLU A 26 0.42 5.06 -13.93
N ASN A 27 0.84 4.64 -12.76
CA ASN A 27 2.24 4.69 -12.39
C ASN A 27 2.46 3.70 -11.26
N PRO A 28 2.91 2.49 -11.56
CA PRO A 28 3.06 1.46 -10.54
C PRO A 28 4.21 1.68 -9.58
N HIS A 29 5.04 2.68 -9.81
CA HIS A 29 6.13 2.98 -8.91
C HIS A 29 5.60 3.72 -7.69
N VAL A 30 5.85 3.17 -6.52
CA VAL A 30 5.25 3.69 -5.29
C VAL A 30 6.28 3.69 -4.18
N ARG A 31 5.93 4.36 -3.10
CA ARG A 31 6.66 4.31 -1.83
C ARG A 31 5.95 3.37 -0.90
N LEU A 32 6.71 2.55 -0.23
CA LEU A 32 6.19 1.47 0.59
C LEU A 32 6.65 1.60 2.02
N ASN A 33 5.70 1.55 2.94
CA ASN A 33 5.99 1.45 4.37
C ASN A 33 5.28 0.24 4.92
N ILE A 34 6.01 -0.61 5.61
CA ILE A 34 5.45 -1.80 6.25
C ILE A 34 5.70 -1.71 7.74
N THR A 35 4.65 -1.87 8.50
CA THR A 35 4.73 -1.86 9.96
C THR A 35 4.27 -3.19 10.50
N LEU A 36 5.13 -3.83 11.28
CA LEU A 36 4.75 -5.04 11.97
C LEU A 36 4.70 -4.73 13.44
N THR A 37 3.54 -4.92 14.03
CA THR A 37 3.32 -4.74 15.45
C THR A 37 3.76 -3.34 15.88
N HIS A 38 4.90 -3.22 16.49
CA HIS A 38 5.32 -1.97 17.09
C HIS A 38 6.51 -1.34 16.42
N SER A 39 7.00 -1.93 15.36
CA SER A 39 8.16 -1.37 14.69
C SER A 39 7.95 -1.37 13.20
N LYS A 40 8.60 -0.43 12.54
CA LYS A 40 8.57 -0.39 11.10
C LYS A 40 9.62 -1.32 10.55
N VAL A 41 9.17 -2.23 9.71
CA VAL A 41 10.05 -3.19 9.08
C VAL A 41 10.65 -2.59 7.82
N VAL A 42 9.82 -1.88 7.06
CA VAL A 42 10.27 -1.22 5.84
C VAL A 42 9.78 0.21 5.91
N GLN A 43 10.65 1.16 5.61
CA GLN A 43 10.30 2.56 5.74
C GLN A 43 10.69 3.30 4.47
N ASP A 44 9.69 3.89 3.83
CA ASP A 44 9.87 4.77 2.67
C ASP A 44 10.70 4.11 1.58
N ALA A 45 10.41 2.87 1.27
CA ALA A 45 11.15 2.11 0.28
C ALA A 45 10.52 2.28 -1.09
N GLU A 46 11.36 2.23 -2.11
CA GLU A 46 10.86 2.22 -3.47
C GLU A 46 10.36 0.85 -3.83
N ALA A 47 9.20 0.81 -4.44
CA ALA A 47 8.58 -0.45 -4.81
C ALA A 47 7.77 -0.28 -6.08
N THR A 48 7.38 -1.40 -6.67
CA THR A 48 6.55 -1.39 -7.87
C THR A 48 5.38 -2.33 -7.66
N ILE A 49 4.17 -1.88 -7.97
CA ILE A 49 3.01 -2.75 -7.92
C ILE A 49 3.07 -3.65 -9.14
N ILE A 50 3.20 -4.94 -8.93
CA ILE A 50 3.36 -5.90 -10.02
C ILE A 50 2.12 -6.75 -10.27
N GLY A 51 1.14 -6.70 -9.39
CA GLY A 51 -0.10 -7.44 -9.61
C GLY A 51 -1.20 -6.94 -8.72
N VAL A 52 -2.42 -6.91 -9.25
CA VAL A 52 -3.60 -6.51 -8.49
C VAL A 52 -4.63 -7.61 -8.68
N TYR A 53 -5.04 -8.22 -7.59
CA TYR A 53 -5.92 -9.37 -7.61
C TYR A 53 -7.18 -9.08 -6.83
N ARG A 54 -8.07 -10.04 -6.78
CA ARG A 54 -9.38 -9.83 -6.18
C ARG A 54 -9.30 -9.48 -4.70
N HIS A 55 -8.46 -10.18 -3.98
CA HIS A 55 -8.39 -10.02 -2.52
C HIS A 55 -7.04 -9.50 -2.03
N CYS A 56 -6.08 -9.35 -2.93
CA CYS A 56 -4.74 -8.96 -2.53
C CYS A 56 -4.03 -8.28 -3.70
N PHE A 57 -2.90 -7.69 -3.38
CA PHE A 57 -2.04 -7.12 -4.40
C PHE A 57 -0.60 -7.47 -4.06
N CYS A 58 0.25 -7.37 -5.06
CA CYS A 58 1.64 -7.75 -4.92
C CYS A 58 2.53 -6.59 -5.32
N VAL A 59 3.57 -6.37 -4.54
CA VAL A 59 4.55 -5.33 -4.85
C VAL A 59 5.94 -5.95 -4.83
N GLU A 60 6.83 -5.35 -5.58
CA GLU A 60 8.23 -5.75 -5.59
C GLU A 60 9.04 -4.59 -5.04
N GLU A 61 9.73 -4.85 -3.96
CA GLU A 61 10.55 -3.86 -3.28
C GLU A 61 12.01 -4.05 -3.67
N ALA A 62 12.70 -2.97 -3.98
CA ALA A 62 14.06 -3.04 -4.47
C ALA A 62 15.06 -2.31 -3.58
N SER A 63 14.70 -2.04 -2.35
CA SER A 63 15.50 -1.16 -1.51
C SER A 63 16.84 -1.75 -1.10
N CYS A 64 16.99 -3.07 -1.15
CA CYS A 64 18.23 -3.71 -0.72
C CYS A 64 19.07 -4.22 -1.87
N GLY A 65 18.74 -3.83 -3.08
CA GLY A 65 19.48 -4.30 -4.23
C GLY A 65 19.04 -5.67 -4.75
N VAL A 66 18.36 -6.45 -3.93
CA VAL A 66 17.78 -7.72 -4.34
C VAL A 66 16.28 -7.55 -4.29
N PRO A 67 15.57 -7.70 -5.41
CA PRO A 67 14.13 -7.52 -5.40
C PRO A 67 13.45 -8.51 -4.48
N GLN A 68 12.51 -8.01 -3.69
CA GLN A 68 11.73 -8.83 -2.79
C GLN A 68 10.26 -8.60 -3.04
N ARG A 69 9.50 -9.66 -3.12
CA ARG A 69 8.07 -9.57 -3.37
C ARG A 69 7.31 -9.68 -2.07
N HIS A 70 6.31 -8.82 -1.97
CA HIS A 70 5.41 -8.82 -0.82
C HIS A 70 3.99 -8.89 -1.33
N THR A 71 3.18 -9.71 -0.68
CA THR A 71 1.75 -9.80 -1.00
C THR A 71 0.98 -9.29 0.20
N PHE A 72 0.09 -8.34 -0.05
CA PHE A 72 -0.72 -7.73 1.00
C PHE A 72 -2.19 -7.84 0.63
N THR A 73 -3.03 -7.91 1.66
CA THR A 73 -4.47 -7.80 1.44
C THR A 73 -4.85 -6.32 1.48
N TYR A 74 -6.03 -6.02 0.96
CA TYR A 74 -6.51 -4.65 1.03
C TYR A 74 -6.83 -4.25 2.46
N ALA A 75 -7.14 -5.22 3.30
CA ALA A 75 -7.34 -4.95 4.72
C ALA A 75 -6.07 -4.45 5.39
N ASP A 76 -4.92 -4.86 4.92
CA ASP A 76 -3.66 -4.36 5.46
C ASP A 76 -3.50 -2.86 5.24
N LEU A 77 -4.06 -2.35 4.17
CA LEU A 77 -4.06 -0.90 3.94
C LEU A 77 -5.00 -0.19 4.90
N LEU A 78 -6.16 -0.80 5.17
CA LEU A 78 -7.11 -0.20 6.09
C LEU A 78 -6.57 -0.12 7.51
N THR A 79 -5.85 -1.14 7.92
CA THR A 79 -5.35 -1.20 9.29
C THR A 79 -4.03 -0.47 9.47
N GLY A 80 -3.41 -0.02 8.39
CA GLY A 80 -2.15 0.69 8.47
C GLY A 80 -0.94 -0.20 8.56
N ARG A 81 -1.09 -1.50 8.36
CA ARG A 81 0.06 -2.39 8.37
C ARG A 81 0.97 -2.13 7.18
N VAL A 82 0.38 -1.70 6.08
CA VAL A 82 1.15 -1.30 4.92
C VAL A 82 0.59 0.01 4.42
N GLU A 83 1.46 0.89 4.00
CA GLU A 83 1.09 2.17 3.42
C GLU A 83 1.74 2.29 2.06
N ILE A 84 0.94 2.68 1.09
CA ILE A 84 1.40 2.82 -0.29
C ILE A 84 1.09 4.25 -0.72
N ALA A 85 2.09 4.93 -1.22
CA ALA A 85 1.92 6.30 -1.71
C ALA A 85 2.58 6.43 -3.07
N PRO A 86 2.10 7.33 -3.92
CA PRO A 86 2.75 7.54 -5.20
C PRO A 86 4.20 7.96 -5.00
N ASN A 87 5.07 7.45 -5.86
CA ASN A 87 6.47 7.82 -5.82
C ASN A 87 6.66 8.99 -6.76
N ARG A 88 6.67 10.18 -6.20
CA ARG A 88 6.80 11.39 -6.99
C ARG A 88 8.17 11.98 -6.83
N PRO A 89 8.70 12.54 -7.90
CA PRO A 89 9.99 13.22 -7.84
C PRO A 89 9.91 14.49 -7.00
#